data_8444fb3937e59a7b29bea7b97f8418ba
#
_entry.id   8444fb3937e59a7b29bea7b97f8418ba
#
_cell.length_a   1.000
_cell.length_b   1.000
_cell.length_c   1.000
_cell.angle_alpha   90.00
_cell.angle_beta   90.00
_cell.angle_gamma   90.00
#
_symmetry.space_group_name_H-M   'P 1'
#
loop_
_entity.id
_entity.type
_entity.pdbx_description
1 polymer ?
#
loop_
_entity_poly.entity_id
_entity_poly.type
_entity_poly.pdbx_seq_one_letter_code
_entity_poly.pdbx_strand_id
1 'polypeptide(L)'
;MINMIKSIRRLVWKVCFFHNPVKYARKIGVKVGIETHFVDCPSFSSEPWLISIGESTNISSGVSFITHDGGRWVLDHLYPQDAPFYKIGPISVGSNCFIGMGTMILPNVCIGDNCVVGGVVL
;
A
#
# COMPACT_ATOMS: atom_id res chain seq x y z
N MET A 1 -17.72 1.12 16.18
CA MET A 1 -16.78 1.37 17.28
C MET A 1 -15.40 0.79 17.04
N ILE A 2 -15.24 -0.49 16.71
CA ILE A 2 -13.94 -1.12 16.44
C ILE A 2 -13.18 -0.43 15.28
N ASN A 3 -13.86 -0.07 14.20
CA ASN A 3 -13.24 0.63 13.08
C ASN A 3 -12.79 2.06 13.43
N MET A 4 -13.54 2.74 14.28
CA MET A 4 -13.19 4.07 14.78
C MET A 4 -11.93 4.03 15.66
N ILE A 5 -11.81 3.04 16.53
CA ILE A 5 -10.63 2.84 17.38
C ILE A 5 -9.39 2.54 16.54
N LYS A 6 -9.52 1.70 15.51
CA LYS A 6 -8.43 1.42 14.55
C LYS A 6 -8.00 2.69 13.80
N SER A 7 -8.94 3.51 13.36
CA SER A 7 -8.66 4.77 12.66
C SER A 7 -7.96 5.78 13.56
N ILE A 8 -8.43 5.95 14.78
CA ILE A 8 -7.81 6.84 15.77
C ILE A 8 -6.38 6.37 16.09
N ARG A 9 -6.19 5.06 16.31
CA ARG A 9 -4.86 4.49 16.57
C ARG A 9 -3.89 4.72 15.42
N ARG A 10 -4.34 4.56 14.17
CA ARG A 10 -3.54 4.87 12.98
C ARG A 10 -3.17 6.35 12.90
N LEU A 11 -4.10 7.23 13.21
CA LEU A 11 -3.85 8.67 13.22
C LEU A 11 -2.81 9.04 14.28
N VAL A 12 -2.92 8.50 15.49
CA VAL A 12 -1.94 8.69 16.56
C VAL A 12 -0.56 8.20 16.12
N TRP A 13 -0.47 7.02 15.54
CA TRP A 13 0.81 6.50 15.05
C TRP A 13 1.39 7.33 13.91
N LYS A 14 0.55 7.83 13.00
CA LYS A 14 1.00 8.73 11.94
C LYS A 14 1.61 10.00 12.48
N VAL A 15 1.03 10.57 13.52
CA VAL A 15 1.58 11.75 14.22
C VAL A 15 2.86 11.40 14.96
N CYS A 16 2.88 10.30 15.73
CA CYS A 16 4.05 9.88 16.50
C CYS A 16 5.27 9.53 15.62
N PHE A 17 5.03 8.98 14.44
CA PHE A 17 6.08 8.56 13.50
C PHE A 17 6.21 9.50 12.29
N PHE A 18 5.76 10.74 12.40
CA PHE A 18 5.77 11.71 11.31
C PHE A 18 7.15 11.85 10.64
N HIS A 19 8.24 11.78 11.40
CA HIS A 19 9.60 11.88 10.89
C HIS A 19 10.18 10.55 10.39
N ASN A 20 9.43 9.44 10.51
CA ASN A 20 9.89 8.13 10.09
C ASN A 20 8.75 7.31 9.47
N PRO A 21 8.46 7.54 8.17
CA PRO A 21 7.35 6.85 7.50
C PRO A 21 7.56 5.33 7.37
N VAL A 22 8.80 4.86 7.30
CA VAL A 22 9.11 3.42 7.30
C VAL A 22 8.71 2.78 8.63
N LYS A 23 9.02 3.44 9.74
CA LYS A 23 8.62 2.97 11.08
C LYS A 23 7.11 2.92 11.23
N TYR A 24 6.41 3.94 10.72
CA TYR A 24 4.95 3.95 10.68
C TYR A 24 4.40 2.77 9.87
N ALA A 25 4.92 2.55 8.67
CA ALA A 25 4.49 1.46 7.81
C ALA A 25 4.62 0.10 8.50
N ARG A 26 5.77 -0.17 9.11
CA ARG A 26 6.00 -1.40 9.90
C ARG A 26 5.02 -1.52 11.06
N LYS A 27 4.72 -0.41 11.74
CA LYS A 27 3.80 -0.39 12.89
C LYS A 27 2.36 -0.74 12.50
N ILE A 28 1.91 -0.34 11.31
CA ILE A 28 0.56 -0.68 10.82
C ILE A 28 0.47 -2.05 10.17
N GLY A 29 1.60 -2.74 9.97
CA GLY A 29 1.65 -4.12 9.48
C GLY A 29 2.29 -4.34 8.12
N VAL A 30 2.80 -3.28 7.47
CA VAL A 30 3.58 -3.43 6.21
C VAL A 30 4.92 -4.09 6.52
N LYS A 31 5.31 -5.07 5.71
CA LYS A 31 6.65 -5.64 5.77
C LYS A 31 7.58 -4.77 4.94
N VAL A 32 8.58 -4.19 5.57
CA VAL A 32 9.57 -3.32 4.91
C VAL A 32 10.96 -3.78 5.26
N GLY A 33 11.76 -4.07 4.23
CA GLY A 33 13.15 -4.49 4.36
C GLY A 33 14.06 -3.38 4.91
N ILE A 34 15.29 -3.76 5.23
CA ILE A 34 16.32 -2.82 5.69
C ILE A 34 16.76 -1.90 4.55
N GLU A 35 17.29 -0.72 4.89
CA GLU A 35 17.79 0.28 3.93
C GLU A 35 16.73 0.76 2.91
N THR A 36 15.48 0.42 3.09
CA THR A 36 14.38 0.94 2.28
C THR A 36 14.00 2.33 2.75
N HIS A 37 13.82 3.22 1.78
CA HIS A 37 13.56 4.63 2.00
C HIS A 37 12.22 5.07 1.39
N PHE A 38 11.47 5.87 2.12
CA PHE A 38 10.28 6.56 1.63
C PHE A 38 10.55 8.06 1.62
N VAL A 39 10.35 8.70 0.47
CA VAL A 39 10.50 10.16 0.34
C VAL A 39 9.47 10.89 1.20
N ASP A 40 8.22 10.41 1.15
CA ASP A 40 7.18 10.76 2.11
C ASP A 40 6.41 9.48 2.53
N CYS A 41 5.34 9.63 3.31
CA CYS A 41 4.56 8.49 3.73
C CYS A 41 3.63 8.04 2.59
N PRO A 42 3.85 6.84 2.01
CA PRO A 42 2.92 6.29 1.03
C PRO A 42 1.52 6.11 1.61
N SER A 43 0.52 6.09 0.73
CA SER A 43 -0.82 5.65 1.10
C SER A 43 -0.87 4.13 1.15
N PHE A 44 -1.23 3.60 2.31
CA PHE A 44 -1.48 2.18 2.50
C PHE A 44 -2.98 1.96 2.70
N SER A 45 -3.53 1.03 1.96
CA SER A 45 -4.95 0.68 2.05
C SER A 45 -5.36 0.16 3.44
N SER A 46 -6.56 -0.36 3.54
CA SER A 46 -7.13 -0.89 4.79
C SER A 46 -6.40 -2.13 5.30
N GLU A 47 -5.74 -2.87 4.40
CA GLU A 47 -5.05 -4.12 4.67
C GLU A 47 -3.51 -3.99 4.50
N PRO A 48 -2.81 -3.19 5.33
CA PRO A 48 -1.37 -2.97 5.20
C PRO A 48 -0.54 -4.24 5.41
N TRP A 49 -1.07 -5.22 6.11
CA TRP A 49 -0.42 -6.53 6.30
C TRP A 49 -0.32 -7.36 5.02
N LEU A 50 -1.02 -6.97 3.94
CA LEU A 50 -0.90 -7.58 2.61
C LEU A 50 0.21 -6.96 1.76
N ILE A 51 0.91 -5.95 2.27
CA ILE A 51 1.94 -5.22 1.54
C ILE A 51 3.32 -5.64 2.05
N SER A 52 4.18 -6.02 1.13
CA SER A 52 5.59 -6.29 1.41
C SER A 52 6.50 -5.52 0.46
N ILE A 53 7.55 -4.94 1.01
CA ILE A 53 8.56 -4.15 0.29
C ILE A 53 9.92 -4.70 0.72
N GLY A 54 10.75 -5.05 -0.25
CA GLY A 54 12.07 -5.61 -0.01
C GLY A 54 13.08 -4.61 0.56
N GLU A 55 14.34 -4.98 0.51
CA GLU A 55 15.48 -4.20 1.02
C GLU A 55 15.95 -3.17 -0.03
N SER A 56 16.59 -2.10 0.42
CA SER A 56 17.25 -1.10 -0.44
C SER A 56 16.35 -0.56 -1.55
N THR A 57 15.06 -0.46 -1.29
CA THR A 57 14.05 0.04 -2.24
C THR A 57 13.68 1.48 -1.92
N ASN A 58 13.53 2.31 -2.93
CA ASN A 58 13.16 3.71 -2.79
C ASN A 58 11.74 3.93 -3.30
N ILE A 59 10.88 4.41 -2.42
CA ILE A 59 9.49 4.76 -2.73
C ILE A 59 9.37 6.30 -2.78
N SER A 60 9.06 6.81 -3.95
CA SER A 60 8.94 8.25 -4.17
C SER A 60 7.63 8.83 -3.60
N SER A 61 7.46 10.13 -3.73
CA SER A 61 6.29 10.84 -3.21
C SER A 61 4.99 10.40 -3.87
N GLY A 62 3.92 10.41 -3.10
CA GLY A 62 2.56 10.21 -3.61
C GLY A 62 2.26 8.79 -4.08
N VAL A 63 3.08 7.81 -3.75
CA VAL A 63 2.84 6.41 -4.09
C VAL A 63 1.68 5.86 -3.26
N SER A 64 0.80 5.10 -3.91
CA SER A 64 -0.37 4.47 -3.29
C SER A 64 -0.37 2.97 -3.51
N PHE A 65 -0.49 2.22 -2.40
CA PHE A 65 -0.68 0.78 -2.41
C PHE A 65 -2.16 0.48 -2.19
N ILE A 66 -2.82 -0.11 -3.18
CA ILE A 66 -4.26 -0.39 -3.19
C ILE A 66 -4.45 -1.90 -3.08
N THR A 67 -4.85 -2.38 -1.91
CA THR A 67 -5.02 -3.80 -1.62
C THR A 67 -6.41 -4.33 -1.94
N HIS A 68 -7.37 -3.44 -2.16
CA HIS A 68 -8.73 -3.81 -2.57
C HIS A 68 -9.26 -2.86 -3.65
N ASP A 69 -10.13 -3.39 -4.51
CA ASP A 69 -10.68 -2.68 -5.65
C ASP A 69 -12.18 -2.41 -5.44
N GLY A 70 -12.59 -1.18 -5.75
CA GLY A 70 -13.98 -0.75 -5.67
C GLY A 70 -14.87 -1.23 -6.83
N GLY A 71 -14.32 -1.87 -7.84
CA GLY A 71 -15.07 -2.36 -9.02
C GLY A 71 -16.17 -3.37 -8.68
N ARG A 72 -16.11 -3.97 -7.48
CA ARG A 72 -17.19 -4.81 -6.94
C ARG A 72 -18.56 -4.13 -6.98
N TRP A 73 -18.62 -2.82 -6.80
CA TRP A 73 -19.87 -2.06 -6.82
C TRP A 73 -20.70 -2.34 -8.06
N VAL A 74 -20.07 -2.40 -9.21
CA VAL A 74 -20.75 -2.70 -10.48
C VAL A 74 -21.21 -4.16 -10.53
N LEU A 75 -20.37 -5.08 -10.10
CA LEU A 75 -20.67 -6.51 -10.10
C LEU A 75 -21.78 -6.87 -9.12
N ASP A 76 -21.77 -6.26 -7.92
CA ASP A 76 -22.81 -6.46 -6.92
C ASP A 76 -24.20 -6.03 -7.43
N HIS A 77 -24.26 -5.02 -8.31
CA HIS A 77 -25.50 -4.56 -8.92
C HIS A 77 -25.95 -5.40 -10.13
N LEU A 78 -24.97 -5.90 -10.90
CA LEU A 78 -25.27 -6.75 -12.06
C LEU A 78 -25.68 -8.18 -11.65
N TYR A 79 -25.08 -8.69 -10.59
CA TYR A 79 -25.27 -10.06 -10.12
C TYR A 79 -25.56 -10.09 -8.62
N PRO A 80 -26.71 -9.52 -8.17
CA PRO A 80 -27.01 -9.36 -6.74
C PRO A 80 -27.13 -10.70 -5.99
N GLN A 81 -27.50 -11.79 -6.70
CA GLN A 81 -27.60 -13.13 -6.11
C GLN A 81 -26.23 -13.73 -5.74
N ASP A 82 -25.16 -13.28 -6.40
CA ASP A 82 -23.80 -13.75 -6.19
C ASP A 82 -22.96 -12.77 -5.36
N ALA A 83 -23.52 -11.62 -5.01
CA ALA A 83 -22.86 -10.61 -4.19
C ALA A 83 -22.64 -11.10 -2.74
N PRO A 84 -21.63 -10.60 -2.02
CA PRO A 84 -20.68 -9.57 -2.45
C PRO A 84 -19.46 -10.12 -3.18
N PHE A 85 -18.99 -9.38 -4.19
CA PHE A 85 -17.73 -9.66 -4.87
C PHE A 85 -16.57 -8.93 -4.17
N TYR A 86 -15.54 -9.64 -3.80
CA TYR A 86 -14.35 -9.05 -3.17
C TYR A 86 -13.12 -9.24 -4.05
N LYS A 87 -12.45 -8.15 -4.35
CA LYS A 87 -11.11 -8.18 -4.94
C LYS A 87 -10.14 -7.57 -3.94
N ILE A 88 -9.63 -8.43 -3.09
CA ILE A 88 -8.57 -8.11 -2.13
C ILE A 88 -7.36 -8.96 -2.50
N GLY A 89 -6.17 -8.37 -2.50
CA GLY A 89 -4.98 -9.13 -2.83
C GLY A 89 -3.70 -8.50 -2.31
N PRO A 90 -2.66 -9.32 -2.14
CA PRO A 90 -1.36 -8.86 -1.68
C PRO A 90 -0.67 -8.01 -2.74
N ILE A 91 0.23 -7.15 -2.28
CA ILE A 91 1.17 -6.40 -3.11
C ILE A 91 2.58 -6.72 -2.65
N SER A 92 3.44 -7.05 -3.59
CA SER A 92 4.84 -7.35 -3.33
C SER A 92 5.74 -6.47 -4.19
N VAL A 93 6.65 -5.76 -3.55
CA VAL A 93 7.75 -5.04 -4.20
C VAL A 93 9.05 -5.68 -3.75
N GLY A 94 9.90 -6.02 -4.71
CA GLY A 94 11.18 -6.65 -4.45
C GLY A 94 12.22 -5.71 -3.85
N SER A 95 13.46 -6.17 -3.87
CA SER A 95 14.62 -5.44 -3.37
C SER A 95 15.31 -4.66 -4.48
N ASN A 96 16.04 -3.60 -4.08
CA ASN A 96 16.75 -2.73 -5.01
C ASN A 96 15.85 -2.19 -6.14
N CYS A 97 14.67 -1.68 -5.76
CA CYS A 97 13.71 -1.11 -6.69
C CYS A 97 13.59 0.40 -6.50
N PHE A 98 13.14 1.06 -7.54
CA PHE A 98 12.69 2.45 -7.48
C PHE A 98 11.24 2.54 -7.93
N ILE A 99 10.38 3.09 -7.09
CA ILE A 99 8.96 3.33 -7.42
C ILE A 99 8.75 4.82 -7.57
N GLY A 100 8.44 5.23 -8.80
CA GLY A 100 8.33 6.65 -9.18
C GLY A 100 7.14 7.36 -8.56
N MET A 101 7.20 8.68 -8.61
CA MET A 101 6.21 9.58 -8.02
C MET A 101 4.80 9.31 -8.53
N GLY A 102 3.83 9.27 -7.62
CA GLY A 102 2.40 9.14 -7.95
C GLY A 102 1.98 7.76 -8.44
N THR A 103 2.87 6.76 -8.41
CA THR A 103 2.54 5.41 -8.84
C THR A 103 1.43 4.81 -7.98
N MET A 104 0.43 4.21 -8.62
CA MET A 104 -0.57 3.37 -7.96
C MET A 104 -0.26 1.92 -8.22
N ILE A 105 -0.15 1.12 -7.17
CA ILE A 105 0.09 -0.32 -7.25
C ILE A 105 -1.17 -1.04 -6.80
N LEU A 106 -1.74 -1.83 -7.72
CA LEU A 106 -3.04 -2.47 -7.54
C LEU A 106 -2.93 -3.84 -6.86
N PRO A 107 -4.07 -4.43 -6.42
CA PRO A 107 -4.07 -5.74 -5.78
C PRO A 107 -3.46 -6.81 -6.68
N ASN A 108 -2.74 -7.75 -6.09
CA ASN A 108 -2.08 -8.89 -6.74
C ASN A 108 -0.90 -8.52 -7.66
N VAL A 109 -0.42 -7.27 -7.61
CA VAL A 109 0.79 -6.88 -8.34
C VAL A 109 2.02 -7.36 -7.60
N CYS A 110 2.93 -7.98 -8.34
CA CYS A 110 4.25 -8.36 -7.88
C CYS A 110 5.30 -7.68 -8.74
N ILE A 111 6.15 -6.87 -8.11
CA ILE A 111 7.30 -6.22 -8.74
C ILE A 111 8.54 -6.98 -8.28
N GLY A 112 9.31 -7.52 -9.21
CA GLY A 112 10.54 -8.26 -8.91
C GLY A 112 11.67 -7.35 -8.42
N ASP A 113 12.83 -7.95 -8.15
CA ASP A 113 14.03 -7.21 -7.75
C ASP A 113 14.62 -6.40 -8.90
N ASN A 114 15.41 -5.38 -8.57
CA ASN A 114 16.16 -4.56 -9.52
C ASN A 114 15.26 -3.87 -10.57
N CYS A 115 14.06 -3.47 -10.19
CA CYS A 115 13.08 -2.84 -11.09
C CYS A 115 13.03 -1.33 -10.88
N VAL A 116 12.81 -0.62 -11.97
CA VAL A 116 12.43 0.79 -11.97
C VAL A 116 11.02 0.91 -12.50
N VAL A 117 10.11 1.43 -11.67
CA VAL A 117 8.75 1.76 -12.06
C VAL A 117 8.67 3.26 -12.24
N GLY A 118 8.33 3.71 -13.45
CA GLY A 118 8.16 5.13 -13.75
C GLY A 118 7.02 5.74 -12.94
N GLY A 119 7.12 7.04 -12.71
CA GLY A 119 6.04 7.80 -12.09
C GLY A 119 4.90 8.10 -13.08
N VAL A 120 3.90 8.86 -12.62
CA VAL A 120 2.85 9.36 -13.51
C VAL A 120 3.49 10.32 -14.51
N VAL A 121 3.35 9.99 -15.81
CA VAL A 121 3.81 10.83 -16.92
C VAL A 121 2.57 11.44 -17.57
N LEU A 122 2.55 12.75 -17.70
CA LEU A 122 1.54 13.52 -18.44
C LEU A 122 2.01 13.78 -19.86
#